data_9fc865fb8219230dc5abcc582891cc1c
#
_entry.id   9fc865fb8219230dc5abcc582891cc1c
#
_cell.length_a   1.000
_cell.length_b   1.000
_cell.length_c   1.000
_cell.angle_alpha   90.00
_cell.angle_beta   90.00
_cell.angle_gamma   90.00
#
_symmetry.space_group_name_H-M   'P 1'
#
loop_
_entity.id
_entity.type
_entity.pdbx_description
1 polymer ?
#
loop_
_entity_poly.entity_id
_entity_poly.type
_entity_poly.pdbx_seq_one_letter_code
_entity_poly.pdbx_strand_id
1 'polypeptide(L)'
;AELVPAWPLDEYAFMLAPGQFAGLVAPQSSGMSGREVPGELRERVGPLLGRDGDGFVYIPDADMSRGLAVVGAPGMGKSALLQSVAGYQFLEQAAPSGAAAAPGRANALVVFEPKKKGAQAYRRVWQEVAARVGPPNPLYVVDLADPACRARVGLVRSDQSPRARAESVTDALERAFESGAVGAASKEALVTALWAGHYVDQDVLAAARARVPCPAFTGRASFVRYGHVLLAGQGDEAGVALAAALRDKLVAPGADEQSREVAYRLETLYGKHTPGQRDQQVKAPRNKLAQLACFDHLFDPDQDTMSFEQILERHANVVLVTGPANGHAMSDGQAELLSALLAGRLKNAIERICDGWQEQARHCTPIVDELSILARAAPEALRWFRDQGRSYGVRPIYATQYPGQVPAELRTSLLTFPVLVSFKADEAGIASEIAAQLGVDGSVWQAADVATLQPHHAAVRSSVGFASRPAFTVQTLWWRDDPARWAAAQRRGRRR
;
A
#
# COMPACT_ATOMS: atom_id res chain seq x y z
N ALA A 1 -33.75 13.11 -35.91
CA ALA A 1 -33.16 11.97 -35.24
C ALA A 1 -34.28 11.32 -34.45
N GLU A 2 -34.74 10.17 -34.87
CA GLU A 2 -35.72 9.39 -34.14
C GLU A 2 -35.06 8.83 -32.86
N LEU A 3 -35.52 9.33 -31.72
CA LEU A 3 -35.27 8.72 -30.44
C LEU A 3 -36.05 7.41 -30.37
N VAL A 4 -35.41 6.29 -30.53
CA VAL A 4 -36.00 5.00 -30.21
C VAL A 4 -35.88 4.86 -28.70
N PRO A 5 -36.96 4.94 -27.92
CA PRO A 5 -36.88 4.78 -26.46
C PRO A 5 -36.66 3.31 -26.15
N ALA A 6 -35.49 2.99 -25.65
CA ALA A 6 -35.19 1.68 -25.12
C ALA A 6 -35.77 1.47 -23.71
N TRP A 7 -36.59 2.42 -23.19
CA TRP A 7 -37.10 2.41 -21.82
C TRP A 7 -38.57 2.84 -21.83
N PRO A 8 -39.41 2.24 -20.98
CA PRO A 8 -40.77 2.70 -20.81
C PRO A 8 -40.76 4.08 -20.12
N LEU A 9 -40.85 5.11 -20.92
CA LEU A 9 -40.87 6.50 -20.45
C LEU A 9 -42.12 6.83 -19.60
N ASP A 10 -43.15 5.98 -19.64
CA ASP A 10 -44.41 6.23 -19.01
C ASP A 10 -44.40 6.18 -17.47
N GLU A 11 -43.47 5.42 -16.88
CA GLU A 11 -43.38 5.32 -15.40
C GLU A 11 -42.50 6.41 -14.75
N TYR A 12 -41.64 7.07 -15.50
CA TYR A 12 -40.66 8.03 -14.94
C TYR A 12 -40.85 9.48 -15.41
N ALA A 13 -41.69 9.70 -16.42
CA ALA A 13 -41.92 11.02 -16.99
C ALA A 13 -42.57 12.02 -16.03
N PHE A 14 -43.22 11.55 -14.98
CA PHE A 14 -43.83 12.40 -13.95
C PHE A 14 -42.93 12.85 -12.82
N MET A 15 -41.69 12.32 -12.73
CA MET A 15 -40.81 12.53 -11.58
C MET A 15 -39.71 13.57 -11.84
N LEU A 16 -39.52 13.99 -13.07
CA LEU A 16 -38.42 14.90 -13.44
C LEU A 16 -38.97 16.22 -13.98
N ALA A 17 -38.54 17.34 -13.41
CA ALA A 17 -38.81 18.66 -13.99
C ALA A 17 -38.15 18.75 -15.37
N PRO A 18 -38.72 19.55 -16.34
CA PRO A 18 -38.16 19.66 -17.70
C PRO A 18 -36.67 19.97 -17.78
N GLY A 19 -36.13 20.73 -16.82
CA GLY A 19 -34.69 21.00 -16.71
C GLY A 19 -33.84 19.81 -16.25
N GLN A 20 -34.42 18.89 -15.46
CA GLN A 20 -33.75 17.65 -15.04
C GLN A 20 -33.73 16.63 -16.19
N PHE A 21 -34.80 16.60 -16.98
CA PHE A 21 -34.87 15.76 -18.16
C PHE A 21 -33.89 16.23 -19.25
N ALA A 22 -33.77 17.56 -19.44
CA ALA A 22 -32.78 18.14 -20.36
C ALA A 22 -31.33 17.78 -19.94
N GLY A 23 -31.03 17.71 -18.62
CA GLY A 23 -29.73 17.27 -18.10
C GLY A 23 -29.43 15.79 -18.33
N LEU A 24 -30.47 14.93 -18.44
CA LEU A 24 -30.31 13.49 -18.73
C LEU A 24 -30.16 13.19 -20.21
N VAL A 25 -30.75 14.02 -21.08
CA VAL A 25 -30.79 13.80 -22.54
C VAL A 25 -29.83 14.76 -23.27
N ALA A 26 -29.44 15.87 -22.64
CA ALA A 26 -28.44 16.75 -23.21
C ALA A 26 -27.13 15.98 -23.40
N PRO A 27 -26.50 15.98 -24.57
CA PRO A 27 -25.12 15.60 -24.69
C PRO A 27 -24.35 16.42 -23.65
N GLN A 28 -23.49 15.73 -22.87
CA GLN A 28 -22.67 16.35 -21.82
C GLN A 28 -22.20 17.72 -22.30
N SER A 29 -22.33 18.69 -21.41
CA SER A 29 -22.16 20.10 -21.66
C SER A 29 -21.21 20.43 -22.80
N SER A 30 -21.62 21.32 -23.68
CA SER A 30 -20.88 21.78 -24.88
C SER A 30 -19.43 22.26 -24.60
N GLY A 31 -19.01 22.32 -23.34
CA GLY A 31 -17.63 22.56 -22.91
C GLY A 31 -16.71 21.34 -22.98
N MET A 32 -17.26 20.11 -23.11
CA MET A 32 -16.45 18.89 -23.22
C MET A 32 -16.27 18.39 -24.65
N SER A 33 -17.11 18.87 -25.62
CA SER A 33 -16.97 18.57 -27.02
C SER A 33 -15.84 19.40 -27.63
N GLY A 34 -14.70 18.81 -27.89
CA GLY A 34 -13.59 19.45 -28.58
C GLY A 34 -12.22 19.34 -27.91
N ARG A 35 -12.13 18.64 -26.81
CA ARG A 35 -10.83 18.35 -26.17
C ARG A 35 -10.30 17.05 -26.76
N GLU A 36 -9.59 17.20 -27.89
CA GLU A 36 -9.02 16.04 -28.59
C GLU A 36 -7.98 15.33 -27.75
N VAL A 37 -8.06 13.99 -27.74
CA VAL A 37 -7.02 13.15 -27.19
C VAL A 37 -5.75 13.28 -28.03
N PRO A 38 -4.61 13.65 -27.45
CA PRO A 38 -3.34 13.72 -28.16
C PRO A 38 -3.04 12.42 -28.92
N GLY A 39 -2.60 12.52 -30.17
CA GLY A 39 -2.38 11.37 -31.06
C GLY A 39 -1.40 10.36 -30.49
N GLU A 40 -0.38 10.82 -29.77
CA GLU A 40 0.64 9.98 -29.11
C GLU A 40 0.04 9.06 -28.05
N LEU A 41 -1.08 9.46 -27.40
CA LEU A 41 -1.78 8.62 -26.42
C LEU A 41 -2.60 7.49 -27.06
N ARG A 42 -2.69 7.46 -28.39
CA ARG A 42 -3.29 6.36 -29.15
C ARG A 42 -2.29 5.26 -29.51
N GLU A 43 -1.02 5.49 -29.26
CA GLU A 43 0.03 4.47 -29.40
C GLU A 43 -0.11 3.41 -28.28
N ARG A 44 0.02 2.14 -28.64
CA ARG A 44 -0.19 1.00 -27.71
C ARG A 44 1.03 0.69 -26.84
N VAL A 45 1.64 1.70 -26.27
CA VAL A 45 2.85 1.61 -25.45
C VAL A 45 2.52 2.00 -24.00
N GLY A 46 1.83 1.14 -23.27
CA GLY A 46 1.47 1.38 -21.90
C GLY A 46 0.12 0.78 -21.51
N PRO A 47 -0.37 0.94 -20.28
CA PRO A 47 -1.67 0.42 -19.87
C PRO A 47 -2.83 1.12 -20.60
N LEU A 48 -3.86 0.35 -20.93
CA LEU A 48 -5.10 0.88 -21.47
C LEU A 48 -5.79 1.76 -20.43
N LEU A 49 -6.05 3.02 -20.82
CA LEU A 49 -6.82 3.97 -20.02
C LEU A 49 -8.31 3.86 -20.34
N GLY A 50 -8.63 3.89 -21.64
CA GLY A 50 -10.02 3.91 -22.08
C GLY A 50 -10.18 4.08 -23.56
N ARG A 51 -11.30 4.68 -23.96
CA ARG A 51 -11.59 5.03 -25.35
C ARG A 51 -12.13 6.46 -25.47
N ASP A 52 -11.90 7.05 -26.62
CA ASP A 52 -12.50 8.29 -27.09
C ASP A 52 -13.08 8.03 -28.48
N GLY A 53 -14.42 8.04 -28.60
CA GLY A 53 -15.08 7.51 -29.78
C GLY A 53 -14.65 6.06 -30.07
N ASP A 54 -14.17 5.81 -31.27
CA ASP A 54 -13.68 4.50 -31.72
C ASP A 54 -12.19 4.26 -31.41
N GLY A 55 -11.49 5.27 -30.89
CA GLY A 55 -10.06 5.20 -30.61
C GLY A 55 -9.72 4.76 -29.20
N PHE A 56 -8.81 3.79 -29.04
CA PHE A 56 -8.25 3.44 -27.74
C PHE A 56 -7.23 4.49 -27.27
N VAL A 57 -7.20 4.74 -25.96
CA VAL A 57 -6.32 5.69 -25.29
C VAL A 57 -5.49 4.96 -24.26
N TYR A 58 -4.18 5.18 -24.25
CA TYR A 58 -3.22 4.52 -23.37
C TYR A 58 -2.48 5.54 -22.52
N ILE A 59 -2.03 5.12 -21.34
CA ILE A 59 -1.06 5.89 -20.55
C ILE A 59 0.32 5.51 -21.06
N PRO A 60 1.15 6.45 -21.56
CA PRO A 60 2.49 6.11 -22.02
C PRO A 60 3.33 5.46 -20.93
N ASP A 61 3.98 4.34 -21.22
CA ASP A 61 4.80 3.60 -20.23
C ASP A 61 5.95 4.46 -19.67
N ALA A 62 6.52 5.34 -20.51
CA ALA A 62 7.54 6.29 -20.09
C ALA A 62 7.02 7.27 -19.02
N ASP A 63 5.74 7.68 -19.08
CA ASP A 63 5.14 8.60 -18.11
C ASP A 63 4.76 7.90 -16.81
N MET A 64 4.52 6.59 -16.84
CA MET A 64 4.33 5.78 -15.64
C MET A 64 5.52 5.84 -14.68
N SER A 65 6.74 6.04 -15.19
CA SER A 65 7.95 6.20 -14.37
C SER A 65 7.92 7.44 -13.48
N ARG A 66 7.00 8.37 -13.73
CA ARG A 66 6.82 9.61 -12.97
C ARG A 66 5.62 9.55 -12.03
N GLY A 67 4.88 8.44 -12.09
CA GLY A 67 3.73 8.15 -11.24
C GLY A 67 2.38 8.54 -11.83
N LEU A 68 1.36 7.89 -11.29
CA LEU A 68 -0.05 8.05 -11.67
C LEU A 68 -0.88 8.40 -10.43
N ALA A 69 -1.65 9.47 -10.49
CA ALA A 69 -2.66 9.81 -9.50
C ALA A 69 -4.06 9.53 -10.02
N VAL A 70 -4.88 8.88 -9.19
CA VAL A 70 -6.28 8.54 -9.51
C VAL A 70 -7.19 9.06 -8.41
N VAL A 71 -8.06 10.00 -8.73
CA VAL A 71 -8.97 10.61 -7.75
C VAL A 71 -10.42 10.47 -8.20
N GLY A 72 -11.36 10.47 -7.27
CA GLY A 72 -12.79 10.50 -7.57
C GLY A 72 -13.66 9.75 -6.58
N ALA A 73 -14.96 10.01 -6.62
CA ALA A 73 -15.95 9.46 -5.72
C ALA A 73 -16.06 7.92 -5.78
N PRO A 74 -16.63 7.26 -4.76
CA PRO A 74 -16.89 5.82 -4.77
C PRO A 74 -17.71 5.38 -5.99
N GLY A 75 -17.41 4.20 -6.54
CA GLY A 75 -18.16 3.60 -7.65
C GLY A 75 -17.88 4.19 -9.04
N MET A 76 -17.05 5.21 -9.17
CA MET A 76 -16.82 5.90 -10.45
C MET A 76 -15.84 5.16 -11.40
N GLY A 77 -15.12 4.12 -10.96
CA GLY A 77 -14.25 3.32 -11.83
C GLY A 77 -12.78 3.28 -11.43
N LYS A 78 -12.35 3.92 -10.32
CA LYS A 78 -10.96 3.94 -9.86
C LYS A 78 -10.32 2.55 -9.75
N SER A 79 -10.91 1.65 -8.97
CA SER A 79 -10.35 0.32 -8.76
C SER A 79 -10.32 -0.51 -10.06
N ALA A 80 -11.25 -0.27 -11.00
CA ALA A 80 -11.22 -0.88 -12.33
C ALA A 80 -9.98 -0.40 -13.12
N LEU A 81 -9.66 0.89 -13.06
CA LEU A 81 -8.47 1.44 -13.69
C LEU A 81 -7.18 0.87 -13.07
N LEU A 82 -7.10 0.81 -11.73
CA LEU A 82 -5.93 0.22 -11.04
C LEU A 82 -5.73 -1.25 -11.44
N GLN A 83 -6.81 -2.02 -11.54
CA GLN A 83 -6.78 -3.40 -12.03
C GLN A 83 -6.37 -3.48 -13.50
N SER A 84 -6.74 -2.49 -14.32
CA SER A 84 -6.31 -2.42 -15.72
C SER A 84 -4.80 -2.18 -15.83
N VAL A 85 -4.24 -1.33 -14.98
CA VAL A 85 -2.79 -1.12 -14.91
C VAL A 85 -2.06 -2.39 -14.43
N ALA A 86 -2.57 -3.04 -13.40
CA ALA A 86 -2.02 -4.32 -12.93
C ALA A 86 -2.13 -5.42 -14.02
N GLY A 87 -3.26 -5.50 -14.72
CA GLY A 87 -3.46 -6.42 -15.83
C GLY A 87 -2.47 -6.21 -16.97
N TYR A 88 -2.16 -4.96 -17.28
CA TYR A 88 -1.10 -4.63 -18.23
C TYR A 88 0.25 -5.15 -17.78
N GLN A 89 0.62 -4.92 -16.52
CA GLN A 89 1.89 -5.43 -15.99
C GLN A 89 1.94 -6.97 -15.97
N PHE A 90 0.86 -7.64 -15.62
CA PHE A 90 0.77 -9.10 -15.68
C PHE A 90 0.91 -9.62 -17.14
N LEU A 91 0.36 -8.93 -18.13
CA LEU A 91 0.56 -9.27 -19.54
C LEU A 91 2.01 -9.15 -19.97
N GLU A 92 2.71 -8.11 -19.55
CA GLU A 92 4.14 -7.93 -19.84
C GLU A 92 5.00 -9.01 -19.15
N GLN A 93 4.62 -9.44 -17.96
CA GLN A 93 5.27 -10.53 -17.23
C GLN A 93 5.01 -11.91 -17.85
N ALA A 94 3.84 -12.12 -18.44
CA ALA A 94 3.41 -13.38 -19.04
C ALA A 94 4.04 -13.65 -20.41
N ALA A 95 4.87 -12.76 -20.94
CA ALA A 95 5.54 -12.95 -22.22
C ALA A 95 6.35 -14.25 -22.26
N PRO A 96 6.39 -14.95 -23.43
CA PRO A 96 6.90 -16.33 -23.53
C PRO A 96 8.35 -16.49 -23.06
N SER A 97 8.63 -17.54 -22.32
CA SER A 97 9.97 -17.99 -21.94
C SER A 97 10.73 -18.47 -23.18
N GLY A 98 11.81 -17.83 -23.54
CA GLY A 98 12.66 -18.23 -24.71
C GLY A 98 13.32 -17.08 -25.42
N ALA A 99 12.77 -15.86 -25.39
CA ALA A 99 13.56 -14.67 -25.60
C ALA A 99 14.33 -14.40 -24.30
N ALA A 100 15.60 -14.00 -24.37
CA ALA A 100 16.35 -13.43 -23.26
C ALA A 100 15.41 -12.55 -22.45
N ALA A 101 15.32 -12.76 -21.14
CA ALA A 101 14.25 -12.35 -20.24
C ALA A 101 13.52 -11.08 -20.70
N ALA A 102 12.27 -11.25 -21.17
CA ALA A 102 11.51 -10.09 -21.66
C ALA A 102 11.57 -9.03 -20.57
N PRO A 103 11.87 -7.76 -20.88
CA PRO A 103 12.08 -6.70 -19.87
C PRO A 103 10.94 -6.64 -18.83
N GLY A 104 9.70 -6.95 -19.23
CA GLY A 104 8.53 -7.01 -18.34
C GLY A 104 8.62 -8.07 -17.23
N ARG A 105 9.37 -9.16 -17.40
CA ARG A 105 9.54 -10.19 -16.35
C ARG A 105 10.38 -9.75 -15.18
N ALA A 106 11.16 -8.72 -15.32
CA ALA A 106 12.00 -8.18 -14.27
C ALA A 106 11.28 -7.10 -13.43
N ASN A 107 9.94 -7.00 -13.53
CA ASN A 107 9.15 -6.01 -12.83
C ASN A 107 8.37 -6.65 -11.67
N ALA A 108 8.18 -5.89 -10.58
CA ALA A 108 7.41 -6.30 -9.41
C ALA A 108 6.23 -5.36 -9.18
N LEU A 109 5.13 -5.90 -8.63
CA LEU A 109 3.94 -5.14 -8.24
C LEU A 109 3.70 -5.32 -6.74
N VAL A 110 3.52 -4.22 -6.02
CA VAL A 110 3.15 -4.24 -4.60
C VAL A 110 1.90 -3.38 -4.40
N VAL A 111 0.79 -4.00 -4.02
CA VAL A 111 -0.50 -3.33 -3.85
C VAL A 111 -0.85 -3.23 -2.37
N PHE A 112 -1.13 -2.04 -1.88
CA PHE A 112 -1.75 -1.77 -0.59
C PHE A 112 -3.25 -1.64 -0.82
N GLU A 113 -3.99 -2.67 -0.48
CA GLU A 113 -5.43 -2.80 -0.73
C GLU A 113 -6.19 -2.91 0.60
N PRO A 114 -7.02 -1.92 0.97
CA PRO A 114 -7.72 -1.97 2.25
C PRO A 114 -8.84 -3.00 2.30
N LYS A 115 -9.26 -3.56 1.15
CA LYS A 115 -10.43 -4.44 1.06
C LYS A 115 -10.09 -5.80 0.49
N LYS A 116 -10.44 -6.86 1.20
CA LYS A 116 -10.25 -8.24 0.70
C LYS A 116 -10.89 -8.49 -0.67
N LYS A 117 -12.05 -7.89 -0.94
CA LYS A 117 -12.73 -8.00 -2.24
C LYS A 117 -11.87 -7.39 -3.37
N GLY A 118 -11.17 -6.29 -3.11
CA GLY A 118 -10.22 -5.69 -4.03
C GLY A 118 -9.03 -6.61 -4.31
N ALA A 119 -8.44 -7.17 -3.27
CA ALA A 119 -7.34 -8.13 -3.40
C ALA A 119 -7.73 -9.37 -4.24
N GLN A 120 -8.95 -9.89 -4.04
CA GLN A 120 -9.49 -10.98 -4.87
C GLN A 120 -9.68 -10.57 -6.34
N ALA A 121 -9.96 -9.29 -6.61
CA ALA A 121 -10.07 -8.82 -7.98
C ALA A 121 -8.70 -8.81 -8.69
N TYR A 122 -7.62 -8.36 -8.04
CA TYR A 122 -6.26 -8.49 -8.57
C TYR A 122 -5.88 -9.95 -8.84
N ARG A 123 -6.22 -10.86 -7.93
CA ARG A 123 -6.00 -12.30 -8.13
C ARG A 123 -6.75 -12.84 -9.35
N ARG A 124 -8.00 -12.42 -9.57
CA ARG A 124 -8.77 -12.81 -10.76
C ARG A 124 -8.13 -12.30 -12.04
N VAL A 125 -7.67 -11.04 -12.07
CA VAL A 125 -6.95 -10.47 -13.22
C VAL A 125 -5.71 -11.29 -13.52
N TRP A 126 -4.90 -11.63 -12.51
CA TRP A 126 -3.73 -12.48 -12.65
C TRP A 126 -4.07 -13.87 -13.23
N GLN A 127 -5.12 -14.53 -12.69
CA GLN A 127 -5.59 -15.83 -13.16
C GLN A 127 -6.08 -15.79 -14.61
N GLU A 128 -6.76 -14.71 -15.00
CA GLU A 128 -7.26 -14.54 -16.36
C GLU A 128 -6.10 -14.37 -17.36
N VAL A 129 -5.07 -13.60 -17.00
CA VAL A 129 -3.85 -13.51 -17.82
C VAL A 129 -3.15 -14.86 -17.90
N ALA A 130 -2.98 -15.55 -16.79
CA ALA A 130 -2.34 -16.86 -16.74
C ALA A 130 -3.05 -17.89 -17.64
N ALA A 131 -4.39 -17.89 -17.63
CA ALA A 131 -5.19 -18.80 -18.42
C ALA A 131 -5.13 -18.51 -19.94
N ARG A 132 -5.00 -17.24 -20.33
CA ARG A 132 -5.09 -16.85 -21.74
C ARG A 132 -3.75 -16.68 -22.45
N VAL A 133 -2.71 -16.32 -21.72
CA VAL A 133 -1.41 -15.95 -22.30
C VAL A 133 -0.28 -16.82 -21.77
N GLY A 134 -0.30 -17.13 -20.50
CA GLY A 134 0.71 -17.85 -19.75
C GLY A 134 0.92 -17.25 -18.37
N PRO A 135 1.60 -17.96 -17.45
CA PRO A 135 1.75 -17.51 -16.08
C PRO A 135 2.61 -16.24 -15.98
N PRO A 136 2.07 -15.13 -15.45
CA PRO A 136 2.87 -13.99 -15.01
C PRO A 136 3.81 -14.39 -13.86
N ASN A 137 4.60 -13.45 -13.38
CA ASN A 137 5.37 -13.65 -12.14
C ASN A 137 4.43 -14.03 -10.98
N PRO A 138 4.92 -14.80 -9.98
CA PRO A 138 4.11 -15.25 -8.86
C PRO A 138 3.34 -14.10 -8.20
N LEU A 139 2.07 -14.36 -7.85
CA LEU A 139 1.24 -13.41 -7.10
C LEU A 139 0.93 -13.98 -5.71
N TYR A 140 1.28 -13.23 -4.70
CA TYR A 140 0.96 -13.51 -3.30
C TYR A 140 -0.11 -12.54 -2.80
N VAL A 141 -1.18 -13.08 -2.23
CA VAL A 141 -2.20 -12.28 -1.54
C VAL A 141 -2.00 -12.52 -0.05
N VAL A 142 -1.59 -11.46 0.64
CA VAL A 142 -1.24 -11.48 2.06
C VAL A 142 -2.34 -10.77 2.84
N ASP A 143 -3.10 -11.52 3.61
CA ASP A 143 -4.10 -10.98 4.53
C ASP A 143 -3.41 -10.77 5.89
N LEU A 144 -3.16 -9.50 6.25
CA LEU A 144 -2.41 -9.15 7.47
C LEU A 144 -3.18 -9.50 8.75
N ALA A 145 -4.50 -9.51 8.68
CA ALA A 145 -5.35 -9.80 9.84
C ALA A 145 -5.53 -11.31 10.06
N ASP A 146 -5.23 -12.15 9.07
CA ASP A 146 -5.46 -13.60 9.14
C ASP A 146 -4.16 -14.34 9.51
N PRO A 147 -4.02 -14.83 10.75
CA PRO A 147 -2.85 -15.61 11.17
C PRO A 147 -2.72 -16.95 10.44
N ALA A 148 -3.78 -17.45 9.82
CA ALA A 148 -3.77 -18.67 9.02
C ALA A 148 -3.41 -18.40 7.54
N CYS A 149 -3.19 -17.15 7.15
CA CYS A 149 -2.77 -16.82 5.79
C CYS A 149 -1.44 -17.51 5.47
N ARG A 150 -1.44 -18.31 4.38
CA ARG A 150 -0.23 -19.06 3.98
C ARG A 150 0.88 -18.16 3.44
N ALA A 151 0.50 -17.08 2.73
CA ALA A 151 1.46 -16.10 2.27
C ALA A 151 1.69 -15.07 3.38
N ARG A 152 2.92 -14.88 3.79
CA ARG A 152 3.29 -13.93 4.86
C ARG A 152 4.40 -13.01 4.38
N VAL A 153 4.34 -11.76 4.78
CA VAL A 153 5.40 -10.77 4.58
C VAL A 153 5.91 -10.33 5.94
N GLY A 154 7.19 -10.55 6.18
CA GLY A 154 7.82 -10.19 7.46
C GLY A 154 8.01 -8.68 7.61
N LEU A 155 7.62 -8.16 8.77
CA LEU A 155 7.85 -6.76 9.15
C LEU A 155 9.27 -6.51 9.65
N VAL A 156 10.00 -7.56 9.98
CA VAL A 156 11.41 -7.52 10.40
C VAL A 156 12.26 -8.42 9.53
N ARG A 157 13.54 -8.11 9.44
CA ARG A 157 14.48 -8.87 8.61
C ARG A 157 15.16 -9.95 9.43
N SER A 158 15.32 -11.12 8.84
CA SER A 158 16.02 -12.26 9.47
C SER A 158 17.52 -12.02 9.66
N ASP A 159 18.15 -11.22 8.78
CA ASP A 159 19.58 -10.90 8.79
C ASP A 159 19.98 -9.73 9.73
N GLN A 160 19.00 -9.04 10.33
CA GLN A 160 19.27 -8.01 11.33
C GLN A 160 19.57 -8.61 12.71
N SER A 161 20.45 -7.97 13.46
CA SER A 161 20.66 -8.31 14.87
C SER A 161 19.37 -8.07 15.69
N PRO A 162 19.20 -8.77 16.83
CA PRO A 162 18.06 -8.54 17.74
C PRO A 162 17.86 -7.07 18.11
N ARG A 163 18.94 -6.35 18.38
CA ARG A 163 18.91 -4.92 18.67
C ARG A 163 18.40 -4.10 17.49
N ALA A 164 18.93 -4.32 16.29
CA ALA A 164 18.52 -3.59 15.10
C ALA A 164 17.04 -3.83 14.74
N ARG A 165 16.50 -5.02 15.00
CA ARG A 165 15.06 -5.31 14.84
C ARG A 165 14.23 -4.52 15.85
N ALA A 166 14.66 -4.48 17.12
CA ALA A 166 13.99 -3.72 18.17
C ALA A 166 13.96 -2.21 17.83
N GLU A 167 15.10 -1.66 17.42
CA GLU A 167 15.21 -0.26 16.98
C GLU A 167 14.32 0.02 15.76
N SER A 168 14.30 -0.87 14.76
CA SER A 168 13.46 -0.72 13.56
C SER A 168 11.95 -0.67 13.87
N VAL A 169 11.47 -1.53 14.78
CA VAL A 169 10.06 -1.51 15.22
C VAL A 169 9.78 -0.25 16.03
N THR A 170 10.69 0.16 16.90
CA THR A 170 10.55 1.38 17.71
C THR A 170 10.45 2.62 16.83
N ASP A 171 11.36 2.78 15.87
CA ASP A 171 11.37 3.92 14.95
C ASP A 171 10.11 3.96 14.07
N ALA A 172 9.58 2.80 13.70
CA ALA A 172 8.35 2.73 12.96
C ALA A 172 7.12 3.11 13.81
N LEU A 173 7.10 2.70 15.08
CA LEU A 173 6.08 3.14 16.04
C LEU A 173 6.14 4.66 16.27
N GLU A 174 7.33 5.23 16.40
CA GLU A 174 7.48 6.69 16.57
C GLU A 174 6.95 7.47 15.36
N ARG A 175 7.22 6.99 14.15
CA ARG A 175 6.74 7.64 12.92
C ARG A 175 5.23 7.53 12.74
N ALA A 176 4.63 6.41 13.14
CA ALA A 176 3.19 6.20 13.01
C ALA A 176 2.36 6.97 14.06
N PHE A 177 2.94 7.26 15.19
CA PHE A 177 2.33 8.10 16.22
C PHE A 177 3.09 9.42 16.26
N GLU A 178 2.46 10.54 16.03
CA GLU A 178 3.01 11.90 15.95
C GLU A 178 4.34 12.10 16.70
N SER A 179 5.34 12.74 16.06
CA SER A 179 6.68 12.94 16.62
C SER A 179 6.60 13.61 18.01
N GLY A 180 7.17 12.98 19.02
CA GLY A 180 7.14 13.44 20.42
C GLY A 180 6.13 12.71 21.31
N ALA A 181 5.28 11.85 20.79
CA ALA A 181 4.36 11.05 21.60
C ALA A 181 5.05 9.94 22.43
N VAL A 182 6.35 9.71 22.19
CA VAL A 182 7.21 8.81 22.97
C VAL A 182 8.44 9.64 23.42
N GLY A 183 8.50 10.00 24.68
CA GLY A 183 9.68 10.68 25.24
C GLY A 183 10.93 9.78 25.22
N ALA A 184 12.13 10.35 25.30
CA ALA A 184 13.39 9.60 25.19
C ALA A 184 13.48 8.39 26.15
N ALA A 185 13.04 8.54 27.40
CA ALA A 185 13.02 7.43 28.38
C ALA A 185 12.04 6.31 27.99
N SER A 186 10.88 6.67 27.43
CA SER A 186 9.90 5.70 26.92
C SER A 186 10.41 4.98 25.66
N LYS A 187 11.17 5.66 24.82
CA LYS A 187 11.85 5.05 23.66
C LYS A 187 12.87 4.02 24.11
N GLU A 188 13.71 4.38 25.09
CA GLU A 188 14.71 3.46 25.62
C GLU A 188 14.05 2.22 26.27
N ALA A 189 12.98 2.41 27.03
CA ALA A 189 12.22 1.31 27.61
C ALA A 189 11.63 0.39 26.53
N LEU A 190 11.11 0.95 25.43
CA LEU A 190 10.55 0.20 24.30
C LEU A 190 11.63 -0.62 23.58
N VAL A 191 12.75 0.00 23.22
CA VAL A 191 13.90 -0.71 22.62
C VAL A 191 14.40 -1.82 23.53
N THR A 192 14.56 -1.54 24.82
CA THR A 192 15.02 -2.53 25.80
C THR A 192 14.08 -3.74 25.87
N ALA A 193 12.78 -3.49 25.97
CA ALA A 193 11.78 -4.57 26.07
C ALA A 193 11.70 -5.41 24.78
N LEU A 194 11.72 -4.77 23.61
CA LEU A 194 11.72 -5.47 22.33
C LEU A 194 13.01 -6.26 22.11
N TRP A 195 14.16 -5.69 22.46
CA TRP A 195 15.43 -6.38 22.35
C TRP A 195 15.50 -7.59 23.29
N ALA A 196 15.10 -7.40 24.55
CA ALA A 196 14.99 -8.47 25.52
C ALA A 196 14.03 -9.59 25.09
N GLY A 197 12.93 -9.23 24.42
CA GLY A 197 11.96 -10.18 23.89
C GLY A 197 12.55 -11.23 22.94
N HIS A 198 13.65 -10.93 22.25
CA HIS A 198 14.35 -11.89 21.38
C HIS A 198 15.06 -13.04 22.14
N TYR A 199 15.37 -12.84 23.41
CA TYR A 199 16.06 -13.83 24.24
C TYR A 199 15.10 -14.70 25.05
N VAL A 200 13.79 -14.50 24.90
CA VAL A 200 12.77 -15.30 25.57
C VAL A 200 12.61 -16.64 24.84
N ASP A 201 12.96 -17.70 25.48
CA ASP A 201 12.77 -19.08 25.03
C ASP A 201 11.94 -19.92 26.00
N GLN A 202 11.83 -21.21 25.74
CA GLN A 202 11.00 -22.12 26.56
C GLN A 202 11.51 -22.26 28.00
N ASP A 203 12.82 -22.19 28.23
CA ASP A 203 13.40 -22.27 29.57
C ASP A 203 13.06 -21.02 30.38
N VAL A 204 13.20 -19.85 29.81
CA VAL A 204 12.78 -18.57 30.39
C VAL A 204 11.29 -18.57 30.70
N LEU A 205 10.46 -19.04 29.77
CA LEU A 205 9.02 -19.14 29.96
C LEU A 205 8.66 -20.14 31.10
N ALA A 206 9.34 -21.27 31.17
CA ALA A 206 9.14 -22.23 32.24
C ALA A 206 9.52 -21.64 33.63
N ALA A 207 10.66 -20.95 33.71
CA ALA A 207 11.11 -20.27 34.92
C ALA A 207 10.17 -19.13 35.34
N ALA A 208 9.66 -18.35 34.39
CA ALA A 208 8.68 -17.30 34.65
C ALA A 208 7.34 -17.88 35.13
N ARG A 209 6.87 -18.94 34.49
CA ARG A 209 5.63 -19.67 34.86
C ARG A 209 5.68 -20.28 36.25
N ALA A 210 6.86 -20.76 36.69
CA ALA A 210 7.06 -21.28 38.05
C ALA A 210 6.90 -20.18 39.10
N ARG A 211 7.10 -18.92 38.75
CA ARG A 211 6.93 -17.76 39.65
C ARG A 211 5.49 -17.24 39.63
N VAL A 212 4.91 -17.08 38.47
CA VAL A 212 3.57 -16.56 38.27
C VAL A 212 2.88 -17.26 37.07
N PRO A 213 1.77 -17.96 37.28
CA PRO A 213 0.99 -18.54 36.19
C PRO A 213 0.46 -17.44 35.26
N CYS A 214 0.75 -17.54 33.97
CA CYS A 214 0.26 -16.56 32.97
C CYS A 214 0.03 -17.22 31.62
N PRO A 215 -1.13 -17.01 30.97
CA PRO A 215 -1.41 -17.50 29.61
C PRO A 215 -0.39 -17.01 28.56
N ALA A 216 0.19 -15.81 28.74
CA ALA A 216 1.21 -15.27 27.84
C ALA A 216 2.50 -16.11 27.81
N PHE A 217 2.72 -16.99 28.80
CA PHE A 217 3.88 -17.89 28.87
C PHE A 217 3.61 -19.25 28.21
N THR A 218 2.43 -19.45 27.60
CA THR A 218 2.08 -20.69 26.93
C THR A 218 2.26 -20.51 25.41
N GLY A 219 3.02 -21.43 24.81
CA GLY A 219 3.28 -21.44 23.36
C GLY A 219 4.46 -20.55 22.94
N ARG A 220 4.68 -20.51 21.63
CA ARG A 220 5.67 -19.65 20.98
C ARG A 220 5.04 -18.30 20.64
N ALA A 221 5.75 -17.23 20.88
CA ALA A 221 5.35 -15.89 20.50
C ALA A 221 6.56 -15.10 19.97
N SER A 222 6.30 -14.00 19.23
CA SER A 222 7.37 -13.15 18.73
C SER A 222 7.98 -12.27 19.83
N PHE A 223 9.13 -11.69 19.52
CA PHE A 223 9.79 -10.72 20.40
C PHE A 223 8.91 -9.48 20.68
N VAL A 224 7.99 -9.14 19.80
CA VAL A 224 7.04 -8.02 19.97
C VAL A 224 6.05 -8.33 21.08
N ARG A 225 5.50 -9.53 21.10
CA ARG A 225 4.58 -9.97 22.16
C ARG A 225 5.28 -10.09 23.51
N TYR A 226 6.48 -10.68 23.53
CA TYR A 226 7.27 -10.73 24.77
C TYR A 226 7.72 -9.35 25.23
N GLY A 227 8.11 -8.47 24.30
CA GLY A 227 8.41 -7.07 24.58
C GLY A 227 7.22 -6.34 25.21
N HIS A 228 6.00 -6.60 24.74
CA HIS A 228 4.79 -6.03 25.34
C HIS A 228 4.60 -6.50 26.79
N VAL A 229 4.83 -7.79 27.08
CA VAL A 229 4.79 -8.32 28.46
C VAL A 229 5.90 -7.72 29.32
N LEU A 230 7.10 -7.55 28.76
CA LEU A 230 8.25 -6.94 29.47
C LEU A 230 8.07 -5.42 29.70
N LEU A 231 7.11 -4.74 29.11
CA LEU A 231 6.70 -3.37 29.46
C LEU A 231 5.69 -3.38 30.63
N ALA A 232 6.02 -4.08 31.71
CA ALA A 232 5.15 -4.25 32.84
C ALA A 232 5.01 -2.98 33.67
N GLY A 233 3.77 -2.54 33.86
CA GLY A 233 3.41 -1.43 34.74
C GLY A 233 3.33 -1.86 36.24
N GLN A 234 2.71 -0.98 37.01
CA GLN A 234 2.42 -1.26 38.42
C GLN A 234 1.41 -2.42 38.55
N GLY A 235 1.69 -3.41 39.38
CA GLY A 235 0.81 -4.55 39.61
C GLY A 235 0.85 -5.65 38.53
N ASP A 236 1.70 -5.53 37.51
CA ASP A 236 1.88 -6.55 36.48
C ASP A 236 2.95 -7.57 36.89
N GLU A 237 2.51 -8.57 37.68
CA GLU A 237 3.37 -9.62 38.19
C GLU A 237 3.98 -10.50 37.08
N ALA A 238 3.25 -10.70 35.99
CA ALA A 238 3.70 -11.55 34.89
C ALA A 238 4.92 -10.94 34.17
N GLY A 239 4.91 -9.66 33.91
CA GLY A 239 6.05 -8.99 33.28
C GLY A 239 7.27 -8.92 34.21
N VAL A 240 7.04 -8.72 35.51
CA VAL A 240 8.12 -8.77 36.53
C VAL A 240 8.73 -10.17 36.60
N ALA A 241 7.90 -11.22 36.60
CA ALA A 241 8.38 -12.62 36.63
C ALA A 241 9.19 -12.97 35.37
N LEU A 242 8.71 -12.53 34.19
CA LEU A 242 9.41 -12.74 32.92
C LEU A 242 10.76 -12.00 32.90
N ALA A 243 10.79 -10.74 33.31
CA ALA A 243 12.03 -9.95 33.39
C ALA A 243 13.06 -10.57 34.33
N ALA A 244 12.61 -11.07 35.48
CA ALA A 244 13.49 -11.73 36.45
C ALA A 244 14.05 -13.06 35.89
N ALA A 245 13.21 -13.92 35.30
CA ALA A 245 13.65 -15.17 34.69
C ALA A 245 14.64 -14.92 33.53
N LEU A 246 14.37 -13.91 32.70
CA LEU A 246 15.22 -13.55 31.60
C LEU A 246 16.58 -13.01 32.07
N ARG A 247 16.61 -12.14 33.08
CA ARG A 247 17.87 -11.65 33.68
C ARG A 247 18.75 -12.79 34.20
N ASP A 248 18.16 -13.71 34.95
CA ASP A 248 18.89 -14.85 35.52
C ASP A 248 19.58 -15.66 34.40
N LYS A 249 18.92 -15.84 33.25
CA LYS A 249 19.51 -16.50 32.09
C LYS A 249 20.62 -15.65 31.43
N LEU A 250 20.41 -14.37 31.24
CA LEU A 250 21.32 -13.49 30.52
C LEU A 250 22.62 -13.16 31.27
N VAL A 251 22.65 -13.34 32.60
CA VAL A 251 23.85 -13.21 33.45
C VAL A 251 24.53 -14.53 33.73
N ALA A 252 24.03 -15.66 33.23
CA ALA A 252 24.60 -16.97 33.46
C ALA A 252 26.06 -17.05 32.95
N PRO A 253 26.89 -17.94 33.54
CA PRO A 253 28.25 -18.15 33.07
C PRO A 253 28.29 -18.50 31.57
N GLY A 254 29.11 -17.78 30.81
CA GLY A 254 29.20 -17.96 29.35
C GLY A 254 28.33 -17.05 28.51
N ALA A 255 27.51 -16.18 29.11
CA ALA A 255 26.74 -15.19 28.40
C ALA A 255 27.65 -14.21 27.61
N ASP A 256 27.24 -13.89 26.37
CA ASP A 256 27.95 -12.94 25.55
C ASP A 256 27.74 -11.47 26.00
N GLU A 257 28.46 -10.55 25.41
CA GLU A 257 28.39 -9.12 25.73
C GLU A 257 27.00 -8.53 25.51
N GLN A 258 26.33 -8.90 24.41
CA GLN A 258 25.00 -8.39 24.10
C GLN A 258 23.96 -8.87 25.13
N SER A 259 24.05 -10.12 25.56
CA SER A 259 23.19 -10.68 26.60
C SER A 259 23.35 -9.91 27.91
N ARG A 260 24.61 -9.62 28.31
CA ARG A 260 24.91 -8.83 29.54
C ARG A 260 24.40 -7.39 29.41
N GLU A 261 24.50 -6.75 28.25
CA GLU A 261 23.95 -5.42 28.03
C GLU A 261 22.43 -5.41 28.21
N VAL A 262 21.71 -6.38 27.60
CA VAL A 262 20.25 -6.52 27.79
C VAL A 262 19.89 -6.71 29.26
N ALA A 263 20.61 -7.58 29.95
CA ALA A 263 20.38 -7.81 31.39
C ALA A 263 20.57 -6.53 32.24
N TYR A 264 21.61 -5.75 31.93
CA TYR A 264 21.85 -4.46 32.58
C TYR A 264 20.73 -3.45 32.32
N ARG A 265 20.24 -3.38 31.10
CA ARG A 265 19.13 -2.48 30.70
C ARG A 265 17.82 -2.90 31.39
N LEU A 266 17.53 -4.20 31.45
CA LEU A 266 16.39 -4.72 32.19
C LEU A 266 16.52 -4.42 33.71
N GLU A 267 17.72 -4.57 34.30
CA GLU A 267 17.96 -4.19 35.70
C GLU A 267 17.75 -2.69 35.89
N THR A 268 18.16 -1.86 34.96
CA THR A 268 17.91 -0.42 35.04
C THR A 268 16.41 -0.11 35.01
N LEU A 269 15.64 -0.76 34.13
CA LEU A 269 14.20 -0.56 34.01
C LEU A 269 13.43 -1.09 35.24
N TYR A 270 13.83 -2.23 35.80
CA TYR A 270 13.09 -2.90 36.86
C TYR A 270 13.65 -2.64 38.28
N GLY A 271 14.95 -2.50 38.43
CA GLY A 271 15.63 -2.39 39.71
C GLY A 271 15.85 -0.95 40.18
N LYS A 272 16.10 -0.02 39.28
CA LYS A 272 16.40 1.37 39.66
C LYS A 272 15.16 2.27 39.78
N HIS A 273 14.00 1.84 39.27
CA HIS A 273 12.76 2.59 39.33
C HIS A 273 11.76 1.99 40.30
N THR A 274 11.10 2.84 41.08
CA THR A 274 9.91 2.42 41.79
C THR A 274 8.81 1.96 40.84
N PRO A 275 7.87 1.08 41.24
CA PRO A 275 6.79 0.63 40.38
C PRO A 275 6.00 1.78 39.74
N GLY A 276 5.76 2.90 40.43
CA GLY A 276 5.07 4.06 39.89
C GLY A 276 5.91 4.86 38.90
N GLN A 277 7.23 5.01 39.11
CA GLN A 277 8.12 5.64 38.15
C GLN A 277 8.25 4.81 36.86
N ARG A 278 8.36 3.48 37.00
CA ARG A 278 8.36 2.57 35.86
C ARG A 278 7.06 2.66 35.08
N ASP A 279 5.90 2.68 35.73
CA ASP A 279 4.61 2.78 35.10
C ASP A 279 4.50 4.05 34.22
N GLN A 280 5.01 5.18 34.69
CA GLN A 280 5.05 6.42 33.90
C GLN A 280 5.89 6.28 32.62
N GLN A 281 7.00 5.54 32.66
CA GLN A 281 7.87 5.34 31.50
C GLN A 281 7.31 4.35 30.49
N VAL A 282 6.67 3.26 30.98
CA VAL A 282 6.24 2.16 30.10
C VAL A 282 4.81 2.27 29.61
N LYS A 283 3.94 3.08 30.24
CA LYS A 283 2.52 3.16 29.91
C LYS A 283 2.25 3.54 28.46
N ALA A 284 2.89 4.61 27.94
CA ALA A 284 2.71 5.02 26.56
C ALA A 284 3.27 3.99 25.55
N PRO A 285 4.54 3.51 25.68
CA PRO A 285 5.06 2.49 24.79
C PRO A 285 4.30 1.16 24.87
N ARG A 286 3.84 0.75 26.05
CA ARG A 286 3.03 -0.46 26.23
C ARG A 286 1.72 -0.40 25.44
N ASN A 287 0.99 0.73 25.56
CA ASN A 287 -0.29 0.91 24.85
C ASN A 287 -0.10 0.91 23.32
N LYS A 288 1.01 1.46 22.84
CA LYS A 288 1.35 1.46 21.41
C LYS A 288 1.73 0.06 20.93
N LEU A 289 2.59 -0.63 21.69
CA LEU A 289 3.02 -1.98 21.35
C LEU A 289 1.89 -3.01 21.43
N ALA A 290 0.89 -2.78 22.28
CA ALA A 290 -0.32 -3.61 22.37
C ALA A 290 -1.05 -3.71 21.04
N GLN A 291 -1.01 -2.66 20.22
CA GLN A 291 -1.65 -2.66 18.90
C GLN A 291 -0.96 -3.61 17.91
N LEU A 292 0.34 -3.88 18.09
CA LEU A 292 1.11 -4.81 17.26
C LEU A 292 1.14 -6.22 17.83
N ALA A 293 1.03 -6.38 19.15
CA ALA A 293 1.17 -7.67 19.82
C ALA A 293 0.10 -8.71 19.41
N CYS A 294 -1.03 -8.28 18.86
CA CYS A 294 -2.04 -9.16 18.27
C CYS A 294 -1.69 -9.66 16.86
N PHE A 295 -0.71 -9.05 16.18
CA PHE A 295 -0.19 -9.45 14.87
C PHE A 295 1.14 -10.18 14.99
N ASP A 296 1.29 -10.95 16.02
CA ASP A 296 2.51 -11.67 16.41
C ASP A 296 3.14 -12.46 15.24
N HIS A 297 2.30 -13.08 14.44
CA HIS A 297 2.69 -13.85 13.24
C HIS A 297 3.44 -13.06 12.16
N LEU A 298 3.38 -11.72 12.17
CA LEU A 298 4.09 -10.86 11.22
C LEU A 298 5.52 -10.52 11.67
N PHE A 299 5.85 -10.82 12.93
CA PHE A 299 7.14 -10.48 13.54
C PHE A 299 8.02 -11.72 13.81
N ASP A 300 7.60 -12.89 13.39
CA ASP A 300 8.38 -14.12 13.53
C ASP A 300 9.24 -14.34 12.28
N PRO A 301 10.58 -14.12 12.36
CA PRO A 301 11.47 -14.26 11.22
C PRO A 301 11.77 -15.72 10.84
N ASP A 302 11.43 -16.67 11.72
CA ASP A 302 11.76 -18.09 11.52
C ASP A 302 10.66 -18.89 10.82
N GLN A 303 9.52 -18.25 10.51
CA GLN A 303 8.46 -18.86 9.71
C GLN A 303 8.68 -18.55 8.23
N ASP A 304 7.99 -19.30 7.34
CA ASP A 304 8.00 -19.12 5.87
C ASP A 304 7.44 -17.73 5.47
N THR A 305 8.07 -16.69 5.97
CA THR A 305 7.75 -15.29 5.67
C THR A 305 8.70 -14.78 4.60
N MET A 306 8.13 -14.23 3.52
CA MET A 306 8.92 -13.54 2.51
C MET A 306 9.33 -12.16 3.02
N SER A 307 10.56 -11.76 2.77
CA SER A 307 10.96 -10.35 2.89
C SER A 307 10.62 -9.58 1.60
N PHE A 308 10.51 -8.26 1.68
CA PHE A 308 10.37 -7.45 0.47
C PHE A 308 11.58 -7.56 -0.45
N GLU A 309 12.77 -7.76 0.10
CA GLU A 309 13.97 -8.04 -0.68
C GLU A 309 13.79 -9.28 -1.55
N GLN A 310 13.34 -10.39 -0.96
CA GLN A 310 13.05 -11.63 -1.73
C GLN A 310 11.94 -11.45 -2.76
N ILE A 311 10.92 -10.63 -2.45
CA ILE A 311 9.85 -10.31 -3.40
C ILE A 311 10.42 -9.56 -4.61
N LEU A 312 11.26 -8.56 -4.39
CA LEU A 312 11.88 -7.77 -5.44
C LEU A 312 12.89 -8.59 -6.26
N GLU A 313 13.75 -9.38 -5.61
CA GLU A 313 14.72 -10.27 -6.28
C GLU A 313 14.05 -11.32 -7.17
N ARG A 314 12.92 -11.85 -6.72
CA ARG A 314 12.10 -12.82 -7.49
C ARG A 314 11.14 -12.16 -8.46
N HIS A 315 11.11 -10.82 -8.51
CA HIS A 315 10.15 -10.05 -9.32
C HIS A 315 8.69 -10.45 -9.05
N ALA A 316 8.39 -10.87 -7.82
CA ALA A 316 7.06 -11.33 -7.46
C ALA A 316 6.08 -10.17 -7.32
N ASN A 317 4.79 -10.49 -7.46
CA ASN A 317 3.69 -9.57 -7.24
C ASN A 317 3.08 -9.84 -5.86
N VAL A 318 2.74 -8.81 -5.12
CA VAL A 318 2.14 -8.91 -3.79
C VAL A 318 0.93 -7.99 -3.69
N VAL A 319 -0.17 -8.51 -3.17
CA VAL A 319 -1.32 -7.70 -2.73
C VAL A 319 -1.42 -7.84 -1.21
N LEU A 320 -1.22 -6.74 -0.51
CA LEU A 320 -1.31 -6.63 0.93
C LEU A 320 -2.72 -6.19 1.30
N VAL A 321 -3.48 -7.04 1.98
CA VAL A 321 -4.79 -6.67 2.52
C VAL A 321 -4.55 -5.96 3.85
N THR A 322 -4.70 -4.63 3.83
CA THR A 322 -4.35 -3.75 4.94
C THR A 322 -5.53 -3.31 5.80
N GLY A 323 -6.73 -3.80 5.51
CA GLY A 323 -7.95 -3.48 6.26
C GLY A 323 -8.56 -4.69 6.95
N PRO A 324 -9.67 -4.52 7.68
CA PRO A 324 -10.36 -5.61 8.37
C PRO A 324 -10.84 -6.68 7.38
N ALA A 325 -10.56 -7.94 7.67
CA ALA A 325 -10.90 -9.05 6.80
C ALA A 325 -11.39 -10.29 7.58
N ASN A 326 -12.34 -11.02 7.02
CA ASN A 326 -12.77 -12.37 7.43
C ASN A 326 -13.14 -12.56 8.91
N GLY A 327 -13.80 -11.58 9.53
CA GLY A 327 -14.17 -11.69 10.95
C GLY A 327 -13.03 -11.45 11.94
N HIS A 328 -11.81 -11.24 11.46
CA HIS A 328 -10.70 -10.73 12.28
C HIS A 328 -10.83 -9.22 12.35
N ALA A 329 -11.09 -8.72 13.56
CA ALA A 329 -11.22 -7.29 13.80
C ALA A 329 -9.83 -6.65 13.78
N MET A 330 -9.62 -5.75 12.83
CA MET A 330 -8.49 -4.82 12.82
C MET A 330 -9.07 -3.42 12.97
N SER A 331 -8.59 -2.65 13.94
CA SER A 331 -8.98 -1.25 14.06
C SER A 331 -8.30 -0.41 12.98
N ASP A 332 -8.89 0.76 12.67
CA ASP A 332 -8.30 1.69 11.69
C ASP A 332 -6.87 2.08 12.08
N GLY A 333 -6.61 2.33 13.38
CA GLY A 333 -5.26 2.63 13.88
C GLY A 333 -4.26 1.48 13.68
N GLN A 334 -4.70 0.23 13.83
CA GLN A 334 -3.87 -0.94 13.54
C GLN A 334 -3.58 -1.06 12.04
N ALA A 335 -4.58 -0.84 11.20
CA ALA A 335 -4.44 -0.85 9.75
C ALA A 335 -3.46 0.24 9.27
N GLU A 336 -3.59 1.45 9.81
CA GLU A 336 -2.67 2.56 9.56
C GLU A 336 -1.23 2.21 9.97
N LEU A 337 -1.04 1.70 11.20
CA LEU A 337 0.26 1.34 11.74
C LEU A 337 0.95 0.23 10.92
N LEU A 338 0.25 -0.86 10.63
CA LEU A 338 0.79 -1.96 9.82
C LEU A 338 1.11 -1.50 8.40
N SER A 339 0.25 -0.68 7.79
CA SER A 339 0.50 -0.11 6.46
C SER A 339 1.74 0.78 6.45
N ALA A 340 1.95 1.58 7.50
CA ALA A 340 3.14 2.41 7.65
C ALA A 340 4.42 1.59 7.78
N LEU A 341 4.39 0.53 8.62
CA LEU A 341 5.50 -0.40 8.77
C LEU A 341 5.87 -1.05 7.43
N LEU A 342 4.87 -1.54 6.70
CA LEU A 342 5.07 -2.18 5.40
C LEU A 342 5.59 -1.20 4.36
N ALA A 343 5.08 0.04 4.30
CA ALA A 343 5.57 1.05 3.37
C ALA A 343 7.02 1.44 3.66
N GLY A 344 7.40 1.60 4.93
CA GLY A 344 8.77 1.84 5.35
C GLY A 344 9.68 0.66 5.02
N ARG A 345 9.21 -0.58 5.22
CA ARG A 345 9.97 -1.79 4.86
C ARG A 345 10.15 -1.93 3.36
N LEU A 346 9.10 -1.65 2.57
CA LEU A 346 9.20 -1.66 1.11
C LEU A 346 10.21 -0.61 0.62
N LYS A 347 10.15 0.63 1.16
CA LYS A 347 11.13 1.67 0.85
C LYS A 347 12.56 1.17 1.07
N ASN A 348 12.86 0.66 2.26
CA ASN A 348 14.20 0.18 2.60
C ASN A 348 14.65 -1.00 1.71
N ALA A 349 13.74 -1.89 1.33
CA ALA A 349 14.04 -2.98 0.42
C ALA A 349 14.36 -2.50 -1.00
N ILE A 350 13.61 -1.50 -1.49
CA ILE A 350 13.85 -0.88 -2.80
C ILE A 350 15.24 -0.21 -2.83
N GLU A 351 15.58 0.58 -1.81
CA GLU A 351 16.90 1.23 -1.72
C GLU A 351 18.07 0.24 -1.78
N ARG A 352 17.86 -0.98 -1.31
CA ARG A 352 18.88 -2.02 -1.28
C ARG A 352 18.96 -2.87 -2.55
N ILE A 353 17.83 -3.16 -3.17
CA ILE A 353 17.73 -4.18 -4.23
C ILE A 353 17.58 -3.53 -5.61
N CYS A 354 16.95 -2.35 -5.67
CA CYS A 354 16.56 -1.76 -6.95
C CYS A 354 17.54 -0.72 -7.49
N ASP A 355 18.75 -0.66 -6.95
CA ASP A 355 19.78 0.21 -7.50
C ASP A 355 20.09 -0.16 -8.97
N GLY A 356 20.11 0.84 -9.85
CA GLY A 356 20.30 0.64 -11.30
C GLY A 356 19.09 0.03 -12.04
N TRP A 357 17.93 -0.16 -11.42
CA TRP A 357 16.78 -0.72 -12.10
C TRP A 357 16.23 0.18 -13.19
N GLN A 358 16.25 1.49 -13.00
CA GLN A 358 15.77 2.43 -14.01
C GLN A 358 16.57 2.31 -15.32
N GLU A 359 17.89 2.23 -15.24
CA GLU A 359 18.82 2.09 -16.38
C GLU A 359 18.62 0.74 -17.09
N GLN A 360 18.23 -0.28 -16.34
CA GLN A 360 17.93 -1.62 -16.85
C GLN A 360 16.50 -1.75 -17.38
N ALA A 361 15.72 -0.67 -17.43
CA ALA A 361 14.28 -0.67 -17.76
C ALA A 361 13.45 -1.63 -16.88
N ARG A 362 13.87 -1.83 -15.63
CA ARG A 362 13.18 -2.61 -14.61
C ARG A 362 12.42 -1.68 -13.68
N HIS A 363 11.31 -2.15 -13.11
CA HIS A 363 10.56 -1.32 -12.19
C HIS A 363 9.84 -2.10 -11.08
N CYS A 364 9.60 -1.39 -9.99
CA CYS A 364 8.67 -1.76 -8.94
C CYS A 364 7.49 -0.78 -8.96
N THR A 365 6.27 -1.32 -8.99
CA THR A 365 5.05 -0.51 -9.01
C THR A 365 4.30 -0.63 -7.68
N PRO A 366 4.50 0.28 -6.72
CA PRO A 366 3.64 0.38 -5.55
C PRO A 366 2.30 1.03 -5.93
N ILE A 367 1.20 0.30 -5.70
CA ILE A 367 -0.16 0.80 -5.84
C ILE A 367 -0.77 0.99 -4.46
N VAL A 368 -1.28 2.18 -4.17
CA VAL A 368 -2.02 2.50 -2.94
C VAL A 368 -3.46 2.82 -3.33
N ASP A 369 -4.41 1.89 -3.10
CA ASP A 369 -5.83 2.04 -3.52
C ASP A 369 -6.66 2.91 -2.55
N GLU A 370 -6.19 3.25 -1.39
CA GLU A 370 -6.81 4.30 -0.56
C GLU A 370 -5.71 5.09 0.15
N LEU A 371 -5.26 6.13 -0.53
CA LEU A 371 -4.12 6.94 -0.08
C LEU A 371 -4.38 7.58 1.28
N SER A 372 -5.63 7.97 1.59
CA SER A 372 -5.97 8.66 2.84
C SER A 372 -5.59 7.86 4.09
N ILE A 373 -5.60 6.52 4.01
CA ILE A 373 -5.21 5.63 5.11
C ILE A 373 -3.70 5.70 5.33
N LEU A 374 -2.92 5.52 4.25
CA LEU A 374 -1.46 5.46 4.35
C LEU A 374 -0.81 6.85 4.48
N ALA A 375 -1.46 7.88 3.95
CA ALA A 375 -0.93 9.24 3.92
C ALA A 375 -0.72 9.86 5.31
N ARG A 376 -1.53 9.46 6.29
CA ARG A 376 -1.37 9.91 7.68
C ARG A 376 -0.25 9.17 8.39
N ALA A 377 -0.12 7.88 8.13
CA ALA A 377 0.77 7.00 8.88
C ALA A 377 2.19 6.89 8.28
N ALA A 378 2.35 7.07 6.97
CA ALA A 378 3.64 6.96 6.28
C ALA A 378 3.87 8.05 5.22
N PRO A 379 3.70 9.35 5.55
CA PRO A 379 3.85 10.43 4.58
C PRO A 379 5.25 10.47 3.94
N GLU A 380 6.29 10.18 4.72
CA GLU A 380 7.67 10.17 4.25
C GLU A 380 7.94 9.07 3.22
N ALA A 381 7.44 7.85 3.44
CA ALA A 381 7.60 6.76 2.50
C ALA A 381 6.89 7.08 1.17
N LEU A 382 5.69 7.65 1.23
CA LEU A 382 4.94 8.06 0.04
C LEU A 382 5.64 9.17 -0.73
N ARG A 383 6.18 10.19 -0.05
CA ARG A 383 6.99 11.24 -0.68
C ARG A 383 8.23 10.63 -1.33
N TRP A 384 8.92 9.75 -0.62
CA TRP A 384 10.12 9.10 -1.14
C TRP A 384 9.84 8.30 -2.42
N PHE A 385 8.77 7.48 -2.45
CA PHE A 385 8.38 6.73 -3.65
C PHE A 385 8.17 7.63 -4.86
N ARG A 386 7.61 8.84 -4.65
CA ARG A 386 7.36 9.81 -5.71
C ARG A 386 8.62 10.57 -6.13
N ASP A 387 9.35 11.12 -5.16
CA ASP A 387 10.37 12.14 -5.41
C ASP A 387 11.75 11.54 -5.67
N GLN A 388 12.08 10.45 -4.99
CA GLN A 388 13.39 9.79 -5.05
C GLN A 388 13.33 8.39 -5.67
N GLY A 389 12.21 7.69 -5.51
CA GLY A 389 12.06 6.31 -5.94
C GLY A 389 12.26 6.09 -7.44
N ARG A 390 12.11 7.13 -8.27
CA ARG A 390 12.30 7.04 -9.71
C ARG A 390 13.68 6.53 -10.10
N SER A 391 14.75 6.97 -9.44
CA SER A 391 16.13 6.50 -9.71
C SER A 391 16.29 5.02 -9.44
N TYR A 392 15.43 4.43 -8.62
CA TYR A 392 15.36 3.00 -8.31
C TYR A 392 14.31 2.26 -9.19
N GLY A 393 13.78 2.90 -10.21
CA GLY A 393 12.73 2.31 -11.05
C GLY A 393 11.35 2.23 -10.38
N VAL A 394 11.07 3.03 -9.35
CA VAL A 394 9.74 3.04 -8.72
C VAL A 394 8.74 3.79 -9.58
N ARG A 395 7.56 3.19 -9.78
CA ARG A 395 6.42 3.75 -10.52
C ARG A 395 5.21 3.84 -9.58
N PRO A 396 5.11 4.90 -8.73
CA PRO A 396 4.06 4.98 -7.73
C PRO A 396 2.70 5.26 -8.36
N ILE A 397 1.67 4.56 -7.88
CA ILE A 397 0.28 4.78 -8.28
C ILE A 397 -0.53 5.01 -7.01
N TYR A 398 -1.08 6.22 -6.89
CA TYR A 398 -1.86 6.61 -5.73
C TYR A 398 -3.30 6.87 -6.11
N ALA A 399 -4.23 6.21 -5.42
CA ALA A 399 -5.65 6.44 -5.58
C ALA A 399 -6.30 6.86 -4.27
N THR A 400 -7.30 7.73 -4.35
CA THR A 400 -8.12 8.10 -3.20
C THR A 400 -9.55 8.43 -3.61
N GLN A 401 -10.49 8.11 -2.72
CA GLN A 401 -11.89 8.48 -2.86
C GLN A 401 -12.15 9.89 -2.31
N TYR A 402 -11.37 10.28 -1.32
CA TYR A 402 -11.56 11.50 -0.55
C TYR A 402 -10.25 12.30 -0.48
N PRO A 403 -9.88 13.02 -1.57
CA PRO A 403 -8.65 13.83 -1.57
C PRO A 403 -8.59 14.83 -0.40
N GLY A 404 -9.73 15.35 0.07
CA GLY A 404 -9.83 16.22 1.23
C GLY A 404 -9.32 15.61 2.55
N GLN A 405 -9.32 14.28 2.67
CA GLN A 405 -8.79 13.57 3.84
C GLN A 405 -7.27 13.34 3.78
N VAL A 406 -6.64 13.59 2.62
CA VAL A 406 -5.19 13.52 2.48
C VAL A 406 -4.58 14.82 3.04
N PRO A 407 -3.53 14.75 3.86
CA PRO A 407 -2.83 15.94 4.36
C PRO A 407 -2.47 16.90 3.21
N ALA A 408 -2.62 18.23 3.44
CA ALA A 408 -2.55 19.24 2.38
C ALA A 408 -1.29 19.14 1.51
N GLU A 409 -0.12 18.93 2.12
CA GLU A 409 1.15 18.78 1.40
C GLU A 409 1.17 17.57 0.47
N LEU A 410 0.67 16.40 0.94
CA LEU A 410 0.58 15.20 0.12
C LEU A 410 -0.52 15.31 -0.92
N ARG A 411 -1.62 16.03 -0.64
CA ARG A 411 -2.69 16.30 -1.60
C ARG A 411 -2.18 17.15 -2.76
N THR A 412 -1.44 18.23 -2.47
CA THR A 412 -0.78 19.03 -3.50
C THR A 412 0.16 18.16 -4.33
N SER A 413 0.95 17.34 -3.65
CA SER A 413 1.85 16.37 -4.30
C SER A 413 1.09 15.38 -5.19
N LEU A 414 -0.04 14.83 -4.73
CA LEU A 414 -0.90 13.93 -5.49
C LEU A 414 -1.45 14.60 -6.77
N LEU A 415 -2.02 15.77 -6.64
CA LEU A 415 -2.65 16.48 -7.75
C LEU A 415 -1.63 17.00 -8.79
N THR A 416 -0.35 17.10 -8.43
CA THR A 416 0.74 17.52 -9.34
C THR A 416 1.45 16.35 -10.02
N PHE A 417 0.96 15.11 -9.89
CA PHE A 417 1.49 13.99 -10.67
C PHE A 417 1.39 14.27 -12.17
N PRO A 418 2.38 13.88 -12.98
CA PRO A 418 2.36 14.10 -14.43
C PRO A 418 1.16 13.45 -15.12
N VAL A 419 0.72 12.30 -14.61
CA VAL A 419 -0.53 11.67 -15.05
C VAL A 419 -1.53 11.76 -13.91
N LEU A 420 -2.57 12.57 -14.13
CA LEU A 420 -3.71 12.72 -13.21
C LEU A 420 -4.96 12.23 -13.91
N VAL A 421 -5.61 11.22 -13.33
CA VAL A 421 -6.91 10.72 -13.79
C VAL A 421 -7.95 11.07 -12.73
N SER A 422 -8.83 11.99 -13.06
CA SER A 422 -9.93 12.40 -12.19
C SER A 422 -11.25 11.85 -12.68
N PHE A 423 -11.86 11.00 -11.90
CA PHE A 423 -13.28 10.70 -11.98
C PHE A 423 -14.08 11.81 -11.28
N LYS A 424 -15.40 11.67 -11.26
CA LYS A 424 -16.29 12.60 -10.57
C LYS A 424 -15.78 12.89 -9.14
N ALA A 425 -15.74 14.17 -8.76
CA ALA A 425 -15.49 14.64 -7.42
C ALA A 425 -16.72 15.37 -6.88
N ASP A 426 -17.26 14.89 -5.74
CA ASP A 426 -18.50 15.43 -5.17
C ASP A 426 -18.25 16.67 -4.30
N GLU A 427 -17.03 16.86 -3.78
CA GLU A 427 -16.67 18.01 -2.96
C GLU A 427 -16.29 19.22 -3.84
N ALA A 428 -17.04 20.33 -3.74
CA ALA A 428 -16.85 21.50 -4.60
C ALA A 428 -15.41 22.11 -4.51
N GLY A 429 -14.82 22.14 -3.31
CA GLY A 429 -13.44 22.60 -3.11
C GLY A 429 -12.44 21.71 -3.84
N ILE A 430 -12.59 20.40 -3.74
CA ILE A 430 -11.74 19.42 -4.41
C ILE A 430 -11.94 19.45 -5.92
N ALA A 431 -13.18 19.55 -6.39
CA ALA A 431 -13.46 19.70 -7.82
C ALA A 431 -12.78 20.95 -8.40
N SER A 432 -12.74 22.05 -7.65
CA SER A 432 -12.03 23.29 -8.05
C SER A 432 -10.51 23.09 -8.08
N GLU A 433 -9.92 22.44 -7.08
CA GLU A 433 -8.49 22.10 -7.06
C GLU A 433 -8.10 21.23 -8.28
N ILE A 434 -8.92 20.22 -8.56
CA ILE A 434 -8.69 19.31 -9.72
C ILE A 434 -8.83 20.08 -11.03
N ALA A 435 -9.87 20.92 -11.19
CA ALA A 435 -10.08 21.72 -12.38
C ALA A 435 -8.89 22.65 -12.64
N ALA A 436 -8.35 23.30 -11.60
CA ALA A 436 -7.15 24.12 -11.71
C ALA A 436 -5.92 23.29 -12.17
N GLN A 437 -5.77 22.06 -11.71
CA GLN A 437 -4.69 21.18 -12.15
C GLN A 437 -4.87 20.64 -13.57
N LEU A 438 -6.09 20.46 -14.03
CA LEU A 438 -6.38 20.09 -15.41
C LEU A 438 -6.10 21.25 -16.38
N GLY A 439 -6.31 22.50 -15.94
CA GLY A 439 -6.14 23.71 -16.73
C GLY A 439 -4.72 24.30 -16.71
N VAL A 440 -3.70 23.61 -16.18
CA VAL A 440 -2.32 24.14 -16.08
C VAL A 440 -1.72 24.48 -17.45
N ASP A 441 -2.19 23.90 -18.54
CA ASP A 441 -1.76 24.19 -19.91
C ASP A 441 -2.44 25.42 -20.52
N GLY A 442 -3.28 26.13 -19.75
CA GLY A 442 -4.08 27.26 -20.20
C GLY A 442 -5.47 26.89 -20.72
N SER A 443 -5.83 25.61 -20.75
CA SER A 443 -7.20 25.18 -21.04
C SER A 443 -8.15 25.54 -19.88
N VAL A 444 -9.40 25.91 -20.24
CA VAL A 444 -10.39 26.30 -19.22
C VAL A 444 -11.12 25.06 -18.71
N TRP A 445 -10.90 24.73 -17.45
CA TRP A 445 -11.64 23.71 -16.72
C TRP A 445 -12.37 24.34 -15.53
N GLN A 446 -13.61 23.95 -15.29
CA GLN A 446 -14.42 24.40 -14.18
C GLN A 446 -14.69 23.25 -13.19
N ALA A 447 -14.97 23.58 -11.95
CA ALA A 447 -15.37 22.58 -10.95
C ALA A 447 -16.58 21.75 -11.40
N ALA A 448 -17.52 22.38 -12.11
CA ALA A 448 -18.69 21.70 -12.67
C ALA A 448 -18.32 20.60 -13.67
N ASP A 449 -17.26 20.79 -14.48
CA ASP A 449 -16.83 19.77 -15.45
C ASP A 449 -16.40 18.49 -14.75
N VAL A 450 -15.74 18.62 -13.59
CA VAL A 450 -15.29 17.47 -12.79
C VAL A 450 -16.44 16.87 -11.98
N ALA A 451 -17.32 17.72 -11.43
CA ALA A 451 -18.42 17.29 -10.58
C ALA A 451 -19.55 16.57 -11.36
N THR A 452 -19.63 16.75 -12.66
CA THR A 452 -20.70 16.17 -13.51
C THR A 452 -20.24 14.96 -14.32
N LEU A 453 -18.98 14.50 -14.17
CA LEU A 453 -18.49 13.31 -14.84
C LEU A 453 -19.36 12.08 -14.55
N GLN A 454 -19.67 11.34 -15.61
CA GLN A 454 -20.47 10.11 -15.51
C GLN A 454 -19.61 8.95 -14.94
N PRO A 455 -20.23 7.89 -14.39
CA PRO A 455 -19.51 6.67 -14.03
C PRO A 455 -18.66 6.17 -15.20
N HIS A 456 -17.45 5.73 -14.89
CA HIS A 456 -16.45 5.28 -15.88
C HIS A 456 -16.00 6.33 -16.91
N HIS A 457 -16.27 7.62 -16.66
CA HIS A 457 -15.68 8.72 -17.41
C HIS A 457 -14.69 9.47 -16.54
N ALA A 458 -13.55 9.81 -17.09
CA ALA A 458 -12.49 10.51 -16.38
C ALA A 458 -11.99 11.70 -17.19
N ALA A 459 -11.67 12.78 -16.48
CA ALA A 459 -10.85 13.87 -16.98
C ALA A 459 -9.38 13.52 -16.74
N VAL A 460 -8.54 13.68 -17.75
CA VAL A 460 -7.16 13.21 -17.72
C VAL A 460 -6.21 14.33 -18.10
N ARG A 461 -5.24 14.58 -17.25
CA ARG A 461 -4.02 15.30 -17.61
C ARG A 461 -2.91 14.29 -17.76
N SER A 462 -2.21 14.35 -18.88
CA SER A 462 -1.06 13.50 -19.17
C SER A 462 0.08 14.33 -19.73
N SER A 463 1.30 13.86 -19.54
CA SER A 463 2.47 14.35 -20.24
C SER A 463 2.90 13.30 -21.27
N VAL A 464 3.53 13.74 -22.34
CA VAL A 464 4.19 12.85 -23.30
C VAL A 464 5.63 13.32 -23.42
N GLY A 465 6.57 12.47 -22.99
CA GLY A 465 7.98 12.79 -23.07
C GLY A 465 8.37 14.08 -22.35
N PHE A 466 7.82 14.36 -21.16
CA PHE A 466 7.97 15.60 -20.36
C PHE A 466 7.16 16.82 -20.84
N ALA A 467 6.57 16.80 -22.02
CA ALA A 467 5.71 17.87 -22.46
C ALA A 467 4.29 17.69 -21.91
N SER A 468 3.77 18.70 -21.19
CA SER A 468 2.37 18.71 -20.78
C SER A 468 1.47 18.74 -22.02
N ARG A 469 0.41 17.94 -22.01
CA ARG A 469 -0.60 17.91 -23.07
C ARG A 469 -1.91 18.47 -22.53
N PRO A 470 -2.74 19.07 -23.41
CA PRO A 470 -4.07 19.49 -23.03
C PRO A 470 -4.85 18.37 -22.34
N ALA A 471 -5.50 18.70 -21.24
CA ALA A 471 -6.32 17.73 -20.53
C ALA A 471 -7.56 17.39 -21.37
N PHE A 472 -7.97 16.13 -21.34
CA PHE A 472 -9.04 15.57 -22.13
C PHE A 472 -9.97 14.69 -21.29
N THR A 473 -11.09 14.25 -21.86
CA THR A 473 -11.98 13.28 -21.23
C THR A 473 -11.92 11.94 -21.95
N VAL A 474 -12.12 10.87 -21.20
CA VAL A 474 -12.08 9.50 -21.74
C VAL A 474 -13.10 8.63 -21.02
N GLN A 475 -13.73 7.70 -21.74
CA GLN A 475 -14.47 6.60 -21.14
C GLN A 475 -13.48 5.50 -20.76
N THR A 476 -13.30 5.26 -19.46
CA THR A 476 -12.37 4.23 -18.98
C THR A 476 -12.87 2.83 -19.33
N LEU A 477 -11.95 1.95 -19.69
CA LEU A 477 -12.24 0.59 -20.08
C LEU A 477 -11.48 -0.40 -19.17
N TRP A 478 -11.97 -1.64 -19.15
CA TRP A 478 -11.22 -2.73 -18.55
C TRP A 478 -10.05 -3.14 -19.45
N TRP A 479 -8.92 -3.52 -18.84
CA TRP A 479 -7.73 -4.00 -19.54
C TRP A 479 -8.00 -5.11 -20.57
N ARG A 480 -9.05 -5.92 -20.38
CA ARG A 480 -9.46 -7.00 -21.28
C ARG A 480 -10.24 -6.52 -22.51
N ASP A 481 -10.67 -5.26 -22.53
CA ASP A 481 -11.46 -4.70 -23.62
C ASP A 481 -10.59 -4.24 -24.79
N ASP A 482 -9.25 -4.44 -24.74
CA ASP A 482 -8.33 -4.24 -25.87
C ASP A 482 -8.10 -5.54 -26.65
N PRO A 483 -8.91 -5.83 -27.71
CA PRO A 483 -8.82 -7.08 -28.44
C PRO A 483 -7.49 -7.25 -29.18
N ALA A 484 -6.89 -6.16 -29.63
CA ALA A 484 -5.64 -6.20 -30.39
C ALA A 484 -4.44 -6.57 -29.49
N ARG A 485 -4.47 -6.13 -28.23
CA ARG A 485 -3.44 -6.47 -27.25
C ARG A 485 -3.50 -7.94 -26.86
N TRP A 486 -4.70 -8.46 -26.65
CA TRP A 486 -4.94 -9.88 -26.44
C TRP A 486 -4.45 -10.71 -27.63
N ALA A 487 -4.81 -10.33 -28.86
CA ALA A 487 -4.38 -11.02 -30.04
C ALA A 487 -2.85 -10.94 -30.23
N ALA A 488 -2.20 -9.86 -29.86
CA ALA A 488 -0.74 -9.72 -29.90
C ALA A 488 -0.08 -10.64 -28.85
N ALA A 489 -0.59 -10.68 -27.63
CA ALA A 489 -0.11 -11.54 -26.55
C ALA A 489 -0.30 -13.02 -26.91
N GLN A 490 -1.46 -13.43 -27.45
CA GLN A 490 -1.72 -14.79 -27.89
C GLN A 490 -0.86 -15.21 -29.08
N ARG A 491 -0.57 -14.29 -30.03
CA ARG A 491 0.35 -14.59 -31.16
C ARG A 491 1.76 -14.82 -30.67
N ARG A 492 2.22 -14.08 -29.68
CA ARG A 492 3.51 -14.32 -29.02
C ARG A 492 3.56 -15.70 -28.34
N GLY A 493 2.43 -16.16 -27.78
CA GLY A 493 2.31 -17.49 -27.14
C GLY A 493 2.24 -18.67 -28.12
N ARG A 494 1.68 -18.48 -29.35
CA ARG A 494 1.51 -19.54 -30.36
C ARG A 494 2.71 -19.73 -31.30
N ARG A 495 3.67 -18.85 -31.31
CA ARG A 495 4.92 -19.00 -32.11
C ARG A 495 5.95 -19.89 -31.41
N ARG A 496 5.50 -20.73 -30.56
CA ARG A 496 6.15 -21.88 -29.92
C ARG A 496 5.46 -23.16 -30.37
#